data_b7562014f45bd4141660dc6d465c3bcf
#
_entry.id   b7562014f45bd4141660dc6d465c3bcf
#
_cell.length_a   1.000
_cell.length_b   1.000
_cell.length_c   1.000
_cell.angle_alpha   90.00
_cell.angle_beta   90.00
_cell.angle_gamma   90.00
#
_symmetry.space_group_name_H-M   'P 1'
#
loop_
_entity.id
_entity.type
_entity.pdbx_description
1 polymer ?
#
loop_
_entity_poly.entity_id
_entity_poly.type
_entity_poly.pdbx_seq_one_letter_code
_entity_poly.pdbx_strand_id
1 'polypeptide(L)'
;MKLLSTNFLKNIHNKQKETTLFGKWIVYKDLEVLFKKHNTSFDVLQIGTSEENRPITSLKIGSGDKKIFLWSQMHGNESTGTKALFDLFNCFSNCSDTYLATILKECTLLFIPMLNPDGSQAYTRVNAHKIDLNRDAVNREAIESNILRSALEDFSPHFCFNLHDQRTIFGVEGTRNPATVSFLAPSEEITRVITSGRAETMNV
;
A
#
# COMPACT_ATOMS: atom_id res chain seq x y z
N MET A 1 -19.06 13.08 -8.01
CA MET A 1 -17.60 13.08 -7.69
C MET A 1 -16.88 13.91 -8.76
N LYS A 2 -16.10 14.93 -8.37
CA LYS A 2 -15.34 15.72 -9.34
C LYS A 2 -14.06 14.97 -9.65
N LEU A 3 -13.91 14.51 -10.89
CA LEU A 3 -12.67 13.87 -11.34
C LEU A 3 -11.51 14.87 -11.24
N LEU A 4 -10.39 14.45 -10.67
CA LEU A 4 -9.18 15.25 -10.64
C LEU A 4 -8.60 15.39 -12.06
N SER A 5 -8.23 16.61 -12.44
CA SER A 5 -7.63 16.79 -13.76
C SER A 5 -6.20 16.20 -13.80
N THR A 6 -5.81 15.68 -14.96
CA THR A 6 -4.45 15.18 -15.19
C THR A 6 -3.38 16.22 -14.86
N ASN A 7 -3.63 17.49 -15.16
CA ASN A 7 -2.71 18.58 -14.84
C ASN A 7 -2.56 18.79 -13.33
N PHE A 8 -3.64 18.69 -12.57
CA PHE A 8 -3.59 18.74 -11.11
C PHE A 8 -2.72 17.60 -10.54
N LEU A 9 -2.97 16.36 -10.98
CA LEU A 9 -2.22 15.20 -10.53
C LEU A 9 -0.73 15.30 -10.89
N LYS A 10 -0.38 15.73 -12.11
CA LYS A 10 1.01 15.96 -12.53
C LYS A 10 1.69 17.03 -11.68
N ASN A 11 1.01 18.12 -11.40
CA ASN A 11 1.57 19.21 -10.60
C ASN A 11 1.85 18.78 -9.16
N ILE A 12 0.92 18.06 -8.53
CA ILE A 12 1.12 17.51 -7.18
C ILE A 12 2.29 16.52 -7.19
N HIS A 13 2.28 15.54 -8.09
CA HIS A 13 3.34 14.55 -8.18
C HIS A 13 4.72 15.21 -8.35
N ASN A 14 4.86 16.16 -9.27
CA ASN A 14 6.14 16.83 -9.49
C ASN A 14 6.66 17.60 -8.27
N LYS A 15 5.75 18.14 -7.44
CA LYS A 15 6.12 18.90 -6.24
C LYS A 15 6.36 18.02 -5.02
N GLN A 16 5.69 16.88 -4.92
CA GLN A 16 5.63 16.08 -3.70
C GLN A 16 6.32 14.72 -3.84
N LYS A 17 6.80 14.38 -5.04
CA LYS A 17 7.50 13.11 -5.27
C LYS A 17 8.65 12.92 -4.28
N GLU A 18 8.70 11.75 -3.65
CA GLU A 18 9.83 11.36 -2.80
C GLU A 18 11.03 10.98 -3.67
N THR A 19 12.11 11.73 -3.56
CA THR A 19 13.27 11.57 -4.43
C THR A 19 14.40 10.73 -3.84
N THR A 20 14.29 10.36 -2.58
CA THR A 20 15.31 9.54 -1.89
C THR A 20 15.12 8.04 -2.12
N LEU A 21 13.90 7.61 -2.46
CA LEU A 21 13.60 6.21 -2.74
C LEU A 21 13.83 5.90 -4.23
N PHE A 22 15.05 5.50 -4.54
CA PHE A 22 15.45 5.24 -5.92
C PHE A 22 15.63 3.75 -6.22
N GLY A 23 15.35 3.37 -7.48
CA GLY A 23 15.52 2.00 -7.95
C GLY A 23 14.39 1.04 -7.54
N LYS A 24 14.66 -0.25 -7.67
CA LYS A 24 13.72 -1.33 -7.36
C LYS A 24 13.94 -1.96 -5.99
N TRP A 25 15.14 -1.89 -5.48
CA TRP A 25 15.50 -2.50 -4.21
C TRP A 25 15.42 -1.46 -3.10
N ILE A 26 14.27 -1.43 -2.46
CA ILE A 26 13.97 -0.56 -1.31
C ILE A 26 13.89 -1.46 -0.08
N VAL A 27 14.72 -1.18 0.92
CA VAL A 27 14.77 -1.93 2.19
C VAL A 27 14.30 -1.07 3.36
N TYR A 28 14.03 -1.68 4.51
CA TYR A 28 13.51 -0.97 5.68
C TYR A 28 14.39 0.22 6.10
N LYS A 29 15.71 0.08 6.02
CA LYS A 29 16.67 1.13 6.34
C LYS A 29 16.47 2.42 5.52
N ASP A 30 16.04 2.29 4.27
CA ASP A 30 15.76 3.45 3.40
C ASP A 30 14.54 4.23 3.88
N LEU A 31 13.64 3.56 4.62
CA LEU A 31 12.39 4.15 5.11
C LEU A 31 12.52 4.79 6.50
N GLU A 32 13.51 4.43 7.30
CA GLU A 32 13.67 4.90 8.70
C GLU A 32 13.68 6.43 8.81
N VAL A 33 14.41 7.10 7.93
CA VAL A 33 14.48 8.57 7.91
C VAL A 33 13.14 9.18 7.51
N LEU A 34 12.45 8.53 6.59
CA LEU A 34 11.16 8.98 6.10
C LEU A 34 10.06 8.79 7.16
N PHE A 35 10.07 7.71 7.92
CA PHE A 35 9.17 7.54 9.06
C PHE A 35 9.34 8.67 10.09
N LYS A 36 10.58 9.01 10.43
CA LYS A 36 10.87 10.14 11.32
C LYS A 36 10.38 11.47 10.75
N LYS A 37 10.56 11.71 9.44
CA LYS A 37 10.07 12.91 8.75
C LYS A 37 8.55 13.04 8.86
N HIS A 38 7.82 11.95 8.72
CA HIS A 38 6.35 11.95 8.71
C HIS A 38 5.70 11.89 10.10
N ASN A 39 6.46 11.66 11.17
CA ASN A 39 5.94 11.55 12.54
C ASN A 39 5.28 12.85 13.08
N THR A 40 5.48 13.99 12.40
CA THR A 40 4.81 15.25 12.74
C THR A 40 3.38 15.36 12.18
N SER A 41 3.09 14.62 11.11
CA SER A 41 1.80 14.68 10.39
C SER A 41 0.99 13.40 10.53
N PHE A 42 1.66 12.28 10.77
CA PHE A 42 1.08 10.95 10.90
C PHE A 42 1.30 10.41 12.31
N ASP A 43 0.38 9.59 12.76
CA ASP A 43 0.58 8.70 13.89
C ASP A 43 1.41 7.49 13.39
N VAL A 44 2.72 7.51 13.67
CA VAL A 44 3.68 6.50 13.21
C VAL A 44 3.97 5.53 14.33
N LEU A 45 3.67 4.25 14.12
CA LEU A 45 3.78 3.23 15.15
C LEU A 45 4.46 1.96 14.61
N GLN A 46 5.43 1.44 15.34
CA GLN A 46 5.90 0.07 15.13
C GLN A 46 4.85 -0.91 15.67
N ILE A 47 4.23 -1.68 14.77
CA ILE A 47 3.14 -2.59 15.08
C ILE A 47 3.59 -4.05 15.26
N GLY A 48 4.86 -4.32 15.02
CA GLY A 48 5.48 -5.64 15.22
C GLY A 48 6.86 -5.72 14.60
N THR A 49 7.34 -6.95 14.50
CA THR A 49 8.62 -7.29 13.84
C THR A 49 8.43 -8.50 12.95
N SER A 50 9.25 -8.58 11.90
CA SER A 50 9.32 -9.74 11.01
C SER A 50 10.03 -10.93 11.66
N GLU A 51 10.14 -12.05 10.95
CA GLU A 51 10.82 -13.28 11.41
C GLU A 51 12.29 -13.02 11.79
N GLU A 52 12.99 -12.13 11.08
CA GLU A 52 14.36 -11.74 11.39
C GLU A 52 14.43 -10.46 12.24
N ASN A 53 13.38 -10.13 13.00
CA ASN A 53 13.29 -9.01 13.91
C ASN A 53 13.42 -7.61 13.29
N ARG A 54 13.12 -7.44 12.00
CA ARG A 54 13.03 -6.11 11.39
C ARG A 54 11.69 -5.47 11.71
N PRO A 55 11.65 -4.16 12.02
CA PRO A 55 10.40 -3.51 12.38
C PRO A 55 9.38 -3.53 11.23
N ILE A 56 8.10 -3.67 11.58
CA ILE A 56 6.95 -3.43 10.71
C ILE A 56 6.24 -2.21 11.24
N THR A 57 6.15 -1.16 10.42
CA THR A 57 5.68 0.16 10.82
C THR A 57 4.39 0.52 10.11
N SER A 58 3.43 1.03 10.87
CA SER A 58 2.20 1.63 10.34
C SER A 58 2.24 3.15 10.43
N LEU A 59 1.50 3.79 9.52
CA LEU A 59 1.23 5.24 9.54
C LEU A 59 -0.28 5.44 9.47
N LYS A 60 -0.82 6.32 10.34
CA LYS A 60 -2.23 6.64 10.33
C LYS A 60 -2.42 8.15 10.24
N ILE A 61 -3.40 8.60 9.44
CA ILE A 61 -3.77 10.01 9.27
C ILE A 61 -5.26 10.16 8.98
N GLY A 62 -5.79 11.34 9.28
CA GLY A 62 -7.20 11.67 9.07
C GLY A 62 -8.06 11.35 10.28
N SER A 63 -9.30 11.84 10.27
CA SER A 63 -10.23 11.74 11.41
C SER A 63 -11.67 11.39 11.01
N GLY A 64 -11.90 11.09 9.74
CA GLY A 64 -13.24 10.78 9.24
C GLY A 64 -13.67 9.34 9.49
N ASP A 65 -14.96 9.09 9.36
CA ASP A 65 -15.57 7.79 9.66
C ASP A 65 -15.28 6.72 8.61
N LYS A 66 -14.92 7.11 7.37
CA LYS A 66 -14.56 6.18 6.31
C LYS A 66 -13.15 5.66 6.53
N LYS A 67 -13.00 4.43 6.94
CA LYS A 67 -11.72 3.78 7.22
C LYS A 67 -11.19 3.06 5.99
N ILE A 68 -9.97 3.40 5.58
CA ILE A 68 -9.31 2.81 4.40
C ILE A 68 -7.93 2.32 4.83
N PHE A 69 -7.63 1.06 4.51
CA PHE A 69 -6.38 0.42 4.84
C PHE A 69 -5.60 0.04 3.59
N LEU A 70 -4.34 0.47 3.52
CA LEU A 70 -3.45 0.20 2.41
C LEU A 70 -2.17 -0.45 2.91
N TRP A 71 -1.71 -1.51 2.26
CA TRP A 71 -0.38 -2.06 2.52
C TRP A 71 0.35 -2.33 1.23
N SER A 72 1.67 -2.32 1.31
CA SER A 72 2.58 -2.55 0.19
C SER A 72 3.68 -3.50 0.58
N GLN A 73 4.45 -3.90 -0.40
CA GLN A 73 5.65 -4.72 -0.27
C GLN A 73 5.44 -5.96 0.63
N MET A 74 4.27 -6.60 0.48
CA MET A 74 4.05 -7.93 1.05
C MET A 74 4.90 -8.97 0.29
N HIS A 75 5.20 -8.72 -0.99
CA HIS A 75 6.30 -9.34 -1.68
C HIS A 75 7.52 -8.41 -1.58
N GLY A 76 8.60 -8.87 -0.96
CA GLY A 76 9.73 -8.01 -0.61
C GLY A 76 10.40 -7.32 -1.81
N ASN A 77 10.33 -7.90 -2.99
CA ASN A 77 10.88 -7.36 -4.24
C ASN A 77 9.92 -6.49 -5.05
N GLU A 78 8.74 -6.14 -4.51
CA GLU A 78 7.71 -5.32 -5.16
C GLU A 78 7.60 -3.95 -4.48
N SER A 79 8.48 -3.02 -4.82
CA SER A 79 8.65 -1.74 -4.10
C SER A 79 7.94 -0.53 -4.71
N THR A 80 7.26 -0.67 -5.85
CA THR A 80 6.60 0.46 -6.51
C THR A 80 5.48 1.05 -5.65
N GLY A 81 4.67 0.19 -5.01
CA GLY A 81 3.63 0.61 -4.08
C GLY A 81 4.20 1.38 -2.88
N THR A 82 5.30 0.91 -2.31
CA THR A 82 6.00 1.59 -1.20
C THR A 82 6.40 3.02 -1.60
N LYS A 83 7.04 3.21 -2.76
CA LYS A 83 7.43 4.54 -3.26
C LYS A 83 6.23 5.44 -3.48
N ALA A 84 5.16 4.91 -4.09
CA ALA A 84 3.92 5.66 -4.31
C ALA A 84 3.26 6.10 -2.99
N LEU A 85 3.32 5.28 -1.94
CA LEU A 85 2.83 5.65 -0.61
C LEU A 85 3.62 6.83 -0.03
N PHE A 86 4.95 6.88 -0.17
CA PHE A 86 5.74 8.01 0.31
C PHE A 86 5.51 9.28 -0.51
N ASP A 87 5.26 9.20 -1.82
CA ASP A 87 4.77 10.33 -2.61
C ASP A 87 3.44 10.85 -2.05
N LEU A 88 2.52 9.96 -1.71
CA LEU A 88 1.23 10.30 -1.11
C LEU A 88 1.38 10.89 0.30
N PHE A 89 2.29 10.38 1.13
CA PHE A 89 2.57 10.92 2.46
C PHE A 89 3.09 12.36 2.38
N ASN A 90 3.98 12.64 1.43
CA ASN A 90 4.42 14.01 1.16
C ASN A 90 3.25 14.92 0.74
N CYS A 91 2.31 14.40 -0.06
CA CYS A 91 1.10 15.16 -0.41
C CYS A 91 0.28 15.51 0.83
N PHE A 92 0.01 14.57 1.71
CA PHE A 92 -0.77 14.83 2.93
C PHE A 92 -0.05 15.72 3.95
N SER A 93 1.29 15.62 4.04
CA SER A 93 2.08 16.42 4.98
C SER A 93 2.28 17.87 4.53
N ASN A 94 2.43 18.10 3.22
CA ASN A 94 2.94 19.38 2.72
C ASN A 94 1.94 20.17 1.85
N CYS A 95 0.83 19.56 1.46
CA CYS A 95 -0.09 20.20 0.55
C CYS A 95 -1.30 20.79 1.29
N SER A 96 -1.49 22.11 1.14
CA SER A 96 -2.66 22.82 1.66
C SER A 96 -3.89 22.76 0.73
N ASP A 97 -3.92 21.79 -0.18
CA ASP A 97 -5.01 21.63 -1.13
C ASP A 97 -6.31 21.22 -0.43
N THR A 98 -7.41 21.89 -0.76
CA THR A 98 -8.72 21.67 -0.14
C THR A 98 -9.27 20.27 -0.40
N TYR A 99 -8.92 19.65 -1.53
CA TYR A 99 -9.35 18.28 -1.84
C TYR A 99 -8.68 17.25 -0.92
N LEU A 100 -7.36 17.37 -0.70
CA LEU A 100 -6.64 16.53 0.23
C LEU A 100 -7.11 16.71 1.67
N ALA A 101 -7.36 17.95 2.08
CA ALA A 101 -7.94 18.27 3.39
C ALA A 101 -9.33 17.64 3.57
N THR A 102 -10.16 17.64 2.51
CA THR A 102 -11.47 16.98 2.52
C THR A 102 -11.33 15.46 2.69
N ILE A 103 -10.37 14.82 2.00
CA ILE A 103 -10.11 13.39 2.20
C ILE A 103 -9.78 13.08 3.66
N LEU A 104 -8.89 13.83 4.28
CA LEU A 104 -8.48 13.61 5.67
C LEU A 104 -9.59 13.93 6.69
N LYS A 105 -10.54 14.78 6.33
CA LYS A 105 -11.73 15.07 7.13
C LYS A 105 -12.78 13.96 7.05
N GLU A 106 -12.94 13.35 5.85
CA GLU A 106 -13.96 12.33 5.63
C GLU A 106 -13.44 10.90 5.87
N CYS A 107 -12.14 10.70 5.78
CA CYS A 107 -11.51 9.40 5.88
C CYS A 107 -10.48 9.35 7.02
N THR A 108 -10.34 8.17 7.61
CA THR A 108 -9.17 7.77 8.38
C THR A 108 -8.41 6.73 7.56
N LEU A 109 -7.13 7.00 7.31
CA LEU A 109 -6.27 6.17 6.47
C LEU A 109 -5.23 5.49 7.32
N LEU A 110 -5.07 4.17 7.17
CA LEU A 110 -4.00 3.38 7.78
C LEU A 110 -3.13 2.78 6.68
N PHE A 111 -1.83 2.84 6.88
CA PHE A 111 -0.86 2.33 5.91
C PHE A 111 0.16 1.41 6.58
N ILE A 112 0.56 0.34 5.88
CA ILE A 112 1.77 -0.43 6.15
C ILE A 112 2.62 -0.40 4.87
N PRO A 113 3.62 0.51 4.77
CA PRO A 113 4.38 0.69 3.52
C PRO A 113 5.25 -0.51 3.15
N MET A 114 5.70 -1.29 4.13
CA MET A 114 6.52 -2.48 3.93
C MET A 114 6.09 -3.56 4.92
N LEU A 115 5.34 -4.53 4.43
CA LEU A 115 4.86 -5.65 5.25
C LEU A 115 5.92 -6.75 5.42
N ASN A 116 6.79 -6.94 4.42
CA ASN A 116 7.80 -8.00 4.38
C ASN A 116 9.22 -7.43 4.30
N PRO A 117 9.77 -6.90 5.42
CA PRO A 117 11.09 -6.30 5.42
C PRO A 117 12.22 -7.33 5.22
N ASP A 118 12.02 -8.60 5.57
CA ASP A 118 13.00 -9.66 5.35
C ASP A 118 13.11 -10.03 3.87
N GLY A 119 11.97 -10.25 3.23
CA GLY A 119 11.93 -10.47 1.79
C GLY A 119 12.44 -9.26 1.00
N SER A 120 12.21 -8.06 1.50
CA SER A 120 12.77 -6.82 0.94
C SER A 120 14.30 -6.82 1.04
N GLN A 121 14.85 -7.14 2.20
CA GLN A 121 16.30 -7.21 2.43
C GLN A 121 16.97 -8.24 1.51
N ALA A 122 16.35 -9.39 1.32
CA ALA A 122 16.83 -10.46 0.45
C ALA A 122 16.45 -10.29 -1.04
N TYR A 123 15.64 -9.27 -1.36
CA TYR A 123 15.05 -9.03 -2.67
C TYR A 123 14.27 -10.24 -3.20
N THR A 124 13.47 -10.84 -2.34
CA THR A 124 12.64 -12.03 -2.65
C THR A 124 11.16 -11.74 -2.57
N ARG A 125 10.35 -12.58 -3.21
CA ARG A 125 8.90 -12.54 -3.11
C ARG A 125 8.42 -12.97 -1.72
N VAL A 126 9.03 -14.02 -1.18
CA VAL A 126 8.64 -14.66 0.08
C VAL A 126 9.30 -14.01 1.30
N ASN A 127 8.83 -14.32 2.50
CA ASN A 127 9.48 -13.89 3.76
C ASN A 127 10.72 -14.75 4.08
N ALA A 128 11.34 -14.56 5.25
CA ALA A 128 12.52 -15.31 5.69
C ALA A 128 12.29 -16.82 5.77
N HIS A 129 11.07 -17.26 6.11
CA HIS A 129 10.68 -18.66 6.16
C HIS A 129 10.18 -19.23 4.82
N LYS A 130 10.37 -18.48 3.71
CA LYS A 130 9.95 -18.86 2.35
C LYS A 130 8.43 -18.95 2.18
N ILE A 131 7.67 -18.27 3.02
CA ILE A 131 6.23 -18.20 2.94
C ILE A 131 5.83 -17.04 2.01
N ASP A 132 4.95 -17.29 1.04
CA ASP A 132 4.29 -16.27 0.25
C ASP A 132 3.13 -15.68 1.05
N LEU A 133 3.31 -14.47 1.60
CA LEU A 133 2.32 -13.81 2.45
C LEU A 133 0.97 -13.61 1.73
N ASN A 134 0.98 -13.52 0.39
CA ASN A 134 -0.25 -13.42 -0.40
C ASN A 134 -0.98 -14.78 -0.57
N ARG A 135 -0.48 -15.85 0.02
CA ARG A 135 -1.11 -17.16 0.11
C ARG A 135 -1.41 -17.56 1.54
N ASP A 136 -0.89 -16.82 2.50
CA ASP A 136 -0.91 -17.15 3.92
C ASP A 136 -2.07 -16.51 4.71
N ALA A 137 -3.02 -15.87 4.02
CA ALA A 137 -4.14 -15.14 4.66
C ALA A 137 -5.06 -16.05 5.50
N VAL A 138 -5.14 -17.35 5.18
CA VAL A 138 -5.97 -18.34 5.88
C VAL A 138 -5.16 -19.04 6.97
N ASN A 139 -4.01 -19.59 6.61
CA ASN A 139 -3.20 -20.40 7.52
C ASN A 139 -2.47 -19.54 8.57
N ARG A 140 -2.00 -18.37 8.17
CA ARG A 140 -1.32 -17.38 9.03
C ARG A 140 -0.10 -17.99 9.74
N GLU A 141 0.71 -18.72 8.99
CA GLU A 141 1.94 -19.34 9.49
C GLU A 141 3.04 -18.30 9.72
N ALA A 142 3.06 -17.22 8.90
CA ALA A 142 4.03 -16.14 9.03
C ALA A 142 3.62 -15.12 10.09
N ILE A 143 4.60 -14.59 10.82
CA ILE A 143 4.39 -13.54 11.81
C ILE A 143 3.84 -12.26 11.15
N GLU A 144 4.32 -11.92 9.95
CA GLU A 144 3.86 -10.77 9.16
C GLU A 144 2.38 -10.89 8.78
N SER A 145 1.90 -12.10 8.48
CA SER A 145 0.48 -12.36 8.19
C SER A 145 -0.40 -12.15 9.43
N ASN A 146 0.10 -12.53 10.60
CA ASN A 146 -0.59 -12.30 11.87
C ASN A 146 -0.63 -10.80 12.22
N ILE A 147 0.46 -10.06 12.00
CA ILE A 147 0.51 -8.61 12.21
C ILE A 147 -0.48 -7.89 11.28
N LEU A 148 -0.50 -8.24 10.00
CA LEU A 148 -1.47 -7.68 9.05
C LEU A 148 -2.91 -7.97 9.47
N ARG A 149 -3.18 -9.20 9.92
CA ARG A 149 -4.51 -9.60 10.38
C ARG A 149 -4.95 -8.83 11.62
N SER A 150 -4.08 -8.68 12.61
CA SER A 150 -4.37 -7.89 13.81
C SER A 150 -4.64 -6.42 13.47
N ALA A 151 -3.81 -5.81 12.60
CA ALA A 151 -4.03 -4.45 12.15
C ALA A 151 -5.38 -4.28 11.42
N LEU A 152 -5.79 -5.27 10.63
CA LEU A 152 -7.07 -5.26 9.93
C LEU A 152 -8.26 -5.40 10.90
N GLU A 153 -8.17 -6.28 11.89
CA GLU A 153 -9.21 -6.49 12.90
C GLU A 153 -9.37 -5.26 13.80
N ASP A 154 -8.27 -4.70 14.31
CA ASP A 154 -8.26 -3.54 15.19
C ASP A 154 -8.76 -2.27 14.48
N PHE A 155 -8.33 -2.06 13.25
CA PHE A 155 -8.73 -0.90 12.47
C PHE A 155 -10.14 -1.03 11.90
N SER A 156 -10.61 -2.24 11.59
CA SER A 156 -11.93 -2.53 10.99
C SER A 156 -12.22 -1.64 9.77
N PRO A 157 -11.44 -1.73 8.68
CA PRO A 157 -11.57 -0.86 7.53
C PRO A 157 -12.83 -1.17 6.69
N HIS A 158 -13.36 -0.13 6.04
CA HIS A 158 -14.42 -0.28 5.04
C HIS A 158 -13.85 -0.71 3.68
N PHE A 159 -12.62 -0.30 3.37
CA PHE A 159 -11.91 -0.63 2.13
C PHE A 159 -10.46 -0.99 2.42
N CYS A 160 -9.96 -1.99 1.67
CA CYS A 160 -8.56 -2.43 1.74
C CYS A 160 -7.93 -2.41 0.35
N PHE A 161 -6.66 -2.00 0.28
CA PHE A 161 -5.86 -2.05 -0.94
C PHE A 161 -4.53 -2.75 -0.66
N ASN A 162 -4.31 -3.86 -1.36
CA ASN A 162 -3.04 -4.57 -1.39
C ASN A 162 -2.25 -4.12 -2.63
N LEU A 163 -1.18 -3.38 -2.43
CA LEU A 163 -0.42 -2.77 -3.51
C LEU A 163 0.71 -3.71 -3.96
N HIS A 164 0.64 -4.14 -5.20
CA HIS A 164 1.61 -5.01 -5.86
C HIS A 164 2.30 -4.31 -7.02
N ASP A 165 3.45 -4.84 -7.45
CA ASP A 165 4.07 -4.44 -8.71
C ASP A 165 3.45 -5.22 -9.88
N GLN A 166 3.19 -4.52 -10.98
CA GLN A 166 2.76 -5.12 -12.22
C GLN A 166 3.99 -5.62 -13.01
N ARG A 167 3.97 -6.90 -13.38
CA ARG A 167 5.00 -7.46 -14.25
C ARG A 167 4.74 -7.10 -15.72
N THR A 168 5.78 -6.76 -16.45
CA THR A 168 5.70 -6.41 -17.88
C THR A 168 5.27 -7.57 -18.80
N ILE A 169 5.25 -8.80 -18.28
CA ILE A 169 4.74 -9.98 -18.98
C ILE A 169 3.21 -10.00 -19.07
N PHE A 170 2.51 -9.22 -18.23
CA PHE A 170 1.07 -9.09 -18.27
C PHE A 170 0.70 -7.88 -19.13
N GLY A 171 0.04 -8.14 -20.25
CA GLY A 171 -0.40 -7.11 -21.18
C GLY A 171 -1.84 -6.69 -20.95
N VAL A 172 -2.21 -5.58 -21.57
CA VAL A 172 -3.60 -5.20 -21.74
C VAL A 172 -4.26 -6.19 -22.72
N GLU A 173 -5.43 -6.70 -22.36
CA GLU A 173 -6.13 -7.73 -23.13
C GLU A 173 -6.21 -7.36 -24.63
N GLY A 174 -5.85 -8.31 -25.48
CA GLY A 174 -5.83 -8.13 -26.93
C GLY A 174 -4.68 -7.27 -27.49
N THR A 175 -3.74 -6.84 -26.67
CA THR A 175 -2.60 -6.03 -27.10
C THR A 175 -1.25 -6.60 -26.63
N ARG A 176 -0.13 -6.07 -27.20
CA ARG A 176 1.23 -6.34 -26.74
C ARG A 176 1.73 -5.31 -25.71
N ASN A 177 0.90 -4.34 -25.35
CA ASN A 177 1.30 -3.29 -24.42
C ASN A 177 1.22 -3.83 -22.98
N PRO A 178 2.26 -3.65 -22.14
CA PRO A 178 2.19 -4.02 -20.75
C PRO A 178 1.16 -3.15 -20.02
N ALA A 179 0.38 -3.77 -19.14
CA ALA A 179 -0.53 -3.03 -18.27
C ALA A 179 0.28 -2.20 -17.27
N THR A 180 0.06 -0.89 -17.25
CA THR A 180 0.75 0.03 -16.33
C THR A 180 0.08 0.04 -14.96
N VAL A 181 -1.25 0.04 -14.93
CA VAL A 181 -2.08 -0.06 -13.73
C VAL A 181 -3.12 -1.15 -13.97
N SER A 182 -3.33 -1.99 -12.98
CA SER A 182 -4.31 -3.06 -13.02
C SER A 182 -5.01 -3.17 -11.67
N PHE A 183 -6.33 -3.21 -11.69
CA PHE A 183 -7.14 -3.47 -10.51
C PHE A 183 -7.67 -4.89 -10.54
N LEU A 184 -7.55 -5.59 -9.43
CA LEU A 184 -8.08 -6.92 -9.23
C LEU A 184 -8.95 -6.93 -7.97
N ALA A 185 -10.23 -7.14 -8.14
CA ALA A 185 -11.13 -7.36 -7.02
C ALA A 185 -11.28 -8.86 -6.77
N PRO A 186 -11.08 -9.35 -5.54
CA PRO A 186 -11.33 -10.74 -5.19
C PRO A 186 -12.81 -11.09 -5.35
N SER A 187 -13.11 -12.37 -5.49
CA SER A 187 -14.49 -12.85 -5.52
C SER A 187 -15.09 -12.79 -4.12
N GLU A 188 -16.30 -12.28 -4.01
CA GLU A 188 -17.09 -12.26 -2.76
C GLU A 188 -17.63 -13.66 -2.42
N GLU A 189 -17.78 -14.52 -3.45
CA GLU A 189 -18.34 -15.86 -3.31
C GLU A 189 -17.41 -16.94 -3.87
N ILE A 190 -17.57 -18.17 -3.35
CA ILE A 190 -16.81 -19.34 -3.80
C ILE A 190 -17.07 -19.69 -5.26
N THR A 191 -18.25 -19.33 -5.77
CA THR A 191 -18.67 -19.50 -7.18
C THR A 191 -17.95 -18.60 -8.14
N ARG A 192 -17.21 -17.57 -7.64
CA ARG A 192 -16.50 -16.56 -8.41
C ARG A 192 -17.38 -15.75 -9.36
N VAL A 193 -18.66 -15.64 -9.09
CA VAL A 193 -19.58 -14.76 -9.84
C VAL A 193 -19.10 -13.32 -9.74
N ILE A 194 -19.24 -12.58 -10.84
CA ILE A 194 -18.96 -11.14 -10.87
C ILE A 194 -20.15 -10.42 -10.27
N THR A 195 -20.01 -9.95 -9.02
CA THR A 195 -20.98 -9.07 -8.36
C THR A 195 -20.85 -7.63 -8.89
N SER A 196 -21.87 -6.79 -8.64
CA SER A 196 -21.81 -5.38 -9.05
C SER A 196 -20.60 -4.64 -8.45
N GLY A 197 -20.33 -4.84 -7.16
CA GLY A 197 -19.18 -4.22 -6.49
C GLY A 197 -17.84 -4.66 -7.09
N ARG A 198 -17.71 -5.95 -7.42
CA ARG A 198 -16.53 -6.48 -8.10
C ARG A 198 -16.37 -5.88 -9.50
N ALA A 199 -17.46 -5.81 -10.28
CA ALA A 199 -17.45 -5.21 -11.61
C ALA A 199 -17.07 -3.72 -11.57
N GLU A 200 -17.63 -2.96 -10.64
CA GLU A 200 -17.29 -1.54 -10.44
C GLU A 200 -15.81 -1.35 -10.10
N THR A 201 -15.25 -2.18 -9.22
CA THR A 201 -13.83 -2.11 -8.85
C THR A 201 -12.92 -2.44 -10.03
N MET A 202 -13.30 -3.36 -10.91
CA MET A 202 -12.48 -3.79 -12.05
C MET A 202 -12.60 -2.86 -13.26
N ASN A 203 -13.62 -2.01 -13.33
CA ASN A 203 -13.88 -1.08 -14.44
C ASN A 203 -13.38 0.35 -14.21
N VAL A 204 -12.51 0.56 -13.23
CA VAL A 204 -11.92 1.88 -12.91
C VAL A 204 -10.83 2.28 -13.90
#